data_c99270c060a71e4598f9c31ed8fe3f77
#
_entry.id   c99270c060a71e4598f9c31ed8fe3f77
#
_cell.length_a   1.000
_cell.length_b   1.000
_cell.length_c   1.000
_cell.angle_alpha   90.00
_cell.angle_beta   90.00
_cell.angle_gamma   90.00
#
_symmetry.space_group_name_H-M   'P 1'
#
loop_
_entity.id
_entity.type
_entity.pdbx_description
1 polymer ?
#
loop_
_entity_poly.entity_id
_entity_poly.type
_entity_poly.pdbx_seq_one_letter_code
_entity_poly.pdbx_strand_id
1 'polypeptide(L)'
;MKNALKMTRFGFLASAAALVFACNKSEPAPSAGSTASPATPAAPKIVKLAFVTNNASEFWKIAQAGVRKYEGESKVQVDVKMPSNGTTDEQNQILENLASQGYDAIAVSAIAPADQTPVLDRIAAKTKLITFDSDAPKSKRLLYIGTNNVEAGKALGAEIVKMLPNGGKMAVFVGTLAADNAKERLQGIEQAIAGKKIEIVDKREDNTDRAKARSNVEDIVNAHRDLNLVAGLWSYNGPAIVAALEALGKKGKIQAAVFDEEDATLAGIQSDTVACTVVQKPFQFGYLSSKWMHELATKPEAMAAIPANKVVDTGVEVINKANVVDFRTKLAEMKK
;
A
#
# COMPACT_ATOMS: atom_id res chain seq x y z
N MET A 1 27.37 35.98 -44.16
CA MET A 1 28.84 35.72 -44.11
C MET A 1 28.98 34.25 -43.71
N LYS A 2 29.05 33.34 -44.61
CA LYS A 2 30.12 32.63 -45.32
C LYS A 2 31.30 32.34 -44.39
N ASN A 3 31.47 31.07 -43.96
CA ASN A 3 32.71 30.35 -44.15
C ASN A 3 32.53 28.84 -43.98
N ALA A 4 32.81 28.14 -45.05
CA ALA A 4 32.95 26.72 -45.23
C ALA A 4 34.44 26.32 -45.06
N LEU A 5 34.70 25.04 -45.08
CA LEU A 5 35.95 24.30 -45.35
C LEU A 5 36.46 23.54 -44.08
N LYS A 6 36.88 22.30 -44.10
CA LYS A 6 37.50 21.47 -45.19
C LYS A 6 37.38 19.97 -44.80
N MET A 7 37.14 19.15 -45.81
CA MET A 7 37.41 17.70 -45.84
C MET A 7 38.91 17.42 -45.81
N THR A 8 39.31 16.34 -45.13
CA THR A 8 40.55 15.64 -45.45
C THR A 8 40.29 14.13 -45.45
N ARG A 9 40.40 13.56 -46.64
CA ARG A 9 40.49 12.13 -46.94
C ARG A 9 41.93 11.68 -46.70
N PHE A 10 42.11 10.52 -46.04
CA PHE A 10 43.31 9.70 -46.24
C PHE A 10 42.88 8.25 -46.45
N GLY A 11 43.17 7.75 -47.61
CA GLY A 11 43.11 6.35 -47.95
C GLY A 11 44.53 5.75 -47.90
N PHE A 12 44.60 4.44 -47.87
CA PHE A 12 45.71 3.55 -48.27
C PHE A 12 45.73 2.35 -47.32
N LEU A 13 45.97 1.13 -47.62
CA LEU A 13 46.43 0.40 -48.79
C LEU A 13 46.11 -1.08 -48.58
N ALA A 14 45.74 -1.79 -49.63
CA ALA A 14 45.58 -3.24 -49.63
C ALA A 14 46.98 -3.92 -49.67
N SER A 15 47.12 -5.00 -48.91
CA SER A 15 48.20 -5.97 -49.13
C SER A 15 47.62 -7.38 -49.13
N ALA A 16 47.60 -7.96 -50.31
CA ALA A 16 47.33 -9.37 -50.55
C ALA A 16 48.58 -10.20 -50.27
N ALA A 17 48.47 -11.21 -49.45
CA ALA A 17 49.47 -12.28 -49.35
C ALA A 17 48.79 -13.62 -49.63
N ALA A 18 49.12 -14.19 -50.76
CA ALA A 18 48.78 -15.54 -51.17
C ALA A 18 49.64 -16.54 -50.40
N LEU A 19 49.05 -17.54 -49.79
CA LEU A 19 49.79 -18.71 -49.28
C LEU A 19 49.15 -20.01 -49.80
N VAL A 20 50.06 -20.79 -50.32
CA VAL A 20 49.99 -22.01 -51.12
C VAL A 20 49.33 -23.16 -50.32
N PHE A 21 48.43 -23.89 -51.02
CA PHE A 21 47.87 -25.19 -50.57
C PHE A 21 48.99 -26.28 -50.55
N ALA A 22 49.13 -26.95 -49.41
CA ALA A 22 49.75 -28.27 -49.34
C ALA A 22 48.74 -29.25 -48.77
N CYS A 23 48.24 -30.13 -49.63
CA CYS A 23 47.43 -31.27 -49.21
C CYS A 23 48.32 -32.31 -48.50
N ASN A 24 47.99 -32.61 -47.23
CA ASN A 24 48.46 -33.80 -46.60
C ASN A 24 47.26 -34.59 -46.07
N LYS A 25 47.06 -35.80 -46.62
CA LYS A 25 46.09 -36.79 -46.16
C LYS A 25 46.65 -37.41 -44.87
N SER A 26 45.95 -37.30 -43.80
CA SER A 26 46.11 -38.13 -42.60
C SER A 26 44.79 -38.72 -42.17
N GLU A 27 44.82 -40.02 -41.89
CA GLU A 27 43.67 -40.88 -41.48
C GLU A 27 42.99 -40.43 -40.20
N PRO A 28 41.68 -40.74 -40.02
CA PRO A 28 40.97 -40.35 -38.81
C PRO A 28 41.39 -41.21 -37.62
N ALA A 29 41.88 -40.58 -36.57
CA ALA A 29 42.08 -41.20 -35.26
C ALA A 29 40.72 -41.33 -34.54
N PRO A 30 40.54 -42.36 -33.67
CA PRO A 30 39.26 -42.64 -32.99
C PRO A 30 38.89 -41.48 -32.04
N SER A 31 37.66 -41.03 -32.15
CA SER A 31 37.06 -39.98 -31.33
C SER A 31 37.07 -40.41 -29.86
N ALA A 32 37.91 -39.77 -29.06
CA ALA A 32 37.80 -39.84 -27.60
C ALA A 32 36.49 -39.18 -27.15
N GLY A 33 35.68 -39.91 -26.41
CA GLY A 33 34.40 -39.44 -25.91
C GLY A 33 34.55 -38.11 -25.15
N SER A 34 33.79 -37.12 -25.56
CA SER A 34 33.62 -35.84 -24.85
C SER A 34 32.97 -36.16 -23.50
N THR A 35 33.77 -36.25 -22.46
CA THR A 35 33.23 -36.20 -21.08
C THR A 35 32.64 -34.82 -20.89
N ALA A 36 31.29 -34.75 -20.90
CA ALA A 36 30.58 -33.56 -20.50
C ALA A 36 31.07 -33.12 -19.11
N SER A 37 31.73 -31.98 -19.03
CA SER A 37 32.05 -31.33 -17.75
C SER A 37 30.76 -31.18 -16.95
N PRO A 38 30.72 -31.56 -15.67
CA PRO A 38 29.52 -31.33 -14.86
C PRO A 38 29.22 -29.84 -14.86
N ALA A 39 28.01 -29.49 -15.26
CA ALA A 39 27.55 -28.12 -15.23
C ALA A 39 27.71 -27.58 -13.80
N THR A 40 28.53 -26.56 -13.61
CA THR A 40 28.66 -25.85 -12.34
C THR A 40 27.24 -25.38 -11.94
N PRO A 41 26.76 -25.68 -10.74
CA PRO A 41 25.45 -25.23 -10.28
C PRO A 41 25.41 -23.70 -10.43
N ALA A 42 24.44 -23.19 -11.18
CA ALA A 42 24.24 -21.74 -11.32
C ALA A 42 24.13 -21.14 -9.92
N ALA A 43 24.90 -20.09 -9.64
CA ALA A 43 24.81 -19.36 -8.38
C ALA A 43 23.33 -19.00 -8.13
N PRO A 44 22.82 -19.12 -6.91
CA PRO A 44 21.44 -18.84 -6.60
C PRO A 44 21.11 -17.41 -7.05
N LYS A 45 20.10 -17.24 -7.90
CA LYS A 45 19.66 -15.95 -8.38
C LYS A 45 19.20 -15.11 -7.19
N ILE A 46 19.85 -13.98 -6.95
CA ILE A 46 19.43 -13.01 -5.94
C ILE A 46 18.10 -12.42 -6.40
N VAL A 47 17.03 -12.66 -5.63
CA VAL A 47 15.69 -12.14 -5.91
C VAL A 47 15.61 -10.68 -5.48
N LYS A 48 15.18 -9.81 -6.37
CA LYS A 48 14.98 -8.37 -6.12
C LYS A 48 13.51 -8.07 -5.88
N LEU A 49 13.17 -7.64 -4.67
CA LEU A 49 11.81 -7.34 -4.23
C LEU A 49 11.70 -5.88 -3.77
N ALA A 50 10.59 -5.21 -4.09
CA ALA A 50 10.35 -3.85 -3.64
C ALA A 50 8.94 -3.67 -3.06
N PHE A 51 8.86 -2.96 -1.92
CA PHE A 51 7.63 -2.58 -1.24
C PHE A 51 7.50 -1.04 -1.29
N VAL A 52 6.53 -0.53 -2.05
CA VAL A 52 6.38 0.90 -2.37
C VAL A 52 5.12 1.44 -1.71
N THR A 53 5.28 2.34 -0.74
CA THR A 53 4.15 2.98 -0.04
C THR A 53 3.58 4.15 -0.84
N ASN A 54 2.46 4.72 -0.38
CA ASN A 54 1.85 5.90 -1.02
C ASN A 54 2.35 7.22 -0.41
N ASN A 55 3.00 7.20 0.74
CA ASN A 55 3.61 8.36 1.39
C ASN A 55 4.63 7.91 2.45
N ALA A 56 5.29 8.87 3.09
CA ALA A 56 6.13 8.66 4.25
C ALA A 56 5.35 9.02 5.53
N SER A 57 4.91 8.02 6.31
CA SER A 57 4.18 8.22 7.57
C SER A 57 4.50 7.13 8.60
N GLU A 58 4.13 7.37 9.86
CA GLU A 58 4.31 6.40 10.96
C GLU A 58 3.54 5.09 10.71
N PHE A 59 2.39 5.15 10.04
CA PHE A 59 1.63 3.98 9.63
C PHE A 59 2.50 2.99 8.83
N TRP A 60 3.31 3.51 7.91
CA TRP A 60 4.19 2.69 7.08
C TRP A 60 5.40 2.12 7.82
N LYS A 61 5.79 2.70 8.96
CA LYS A 61 6.82 2.08 9.82
C LYS A 61 6.35 0.76 10.39
N ILE A 62 5.06 0.62 10.72
CA ILE A 62 4.47 -0.65 11.17
C ILE A 62 4.50 -1.69 10.04
N ALA A 63 4.16 -1.30 8.81
CA ALA A 63 4.28 -2.18 7.66
C ALA A 63 5.72 -2.59 7.39
N GLN A 64 6.67 -1.64 7.51
CA GLN A 64 8.10 -1.93 7.39
C GLN A 64 8.59 -2.94 8.44
N ALA A 65 8.08 -2.90 9.67
CA ALA A 65 8.38 -3.91 10.67
C ALA A 65 7.94 -5.32 10.21
N GLY A 66 6.77 -5.43 9.55
CA GLY A 66 6.33 -6.68 8.92
C GLY A 66 7.26 -7.15 7.80
N VAL A 67 7.74 -6.24 6.95
CA VAL A 67 8.77 -6.53 5.93
C VAL A 67 10.03 -7.07 6.59
N ARG A 68 10.57 -6.39 7.61
CA ARG A 68 11.80 -6.81 8.33
C ARG A 68 11.65 -8.16 9.00
N LYS A 69 10.47 -8.46 9.56
CA LYS A 69 10.16 -9.77 10.12
C LYS A 69 10.31 -10.88 9.07
N TYR A 70 9.72 -10.68 7.89
CA TYR A 70 9.82 -11.65 6.81
C TYR A 70 11.26 -11.81 6.29
N GLU A 71 12.00 -10.72 6.13
CA GLU A 71 13.42 -10.74 5.74
C GLU A 71 14.26 -11.58 6.71
N GLY A 72 14.02 -11.42 8.03
CA GLY A 72 14.72 -12.18 9.07
C GLY A 72 14.47 -13.70 8.97
N GLU A 73 13.24 -14.10 8.62
CA GLU A 73 12.83 -15.49 8.50
C GLU A 73 13.30 -16.14 7.19
N SER A 74 13.15 -15.42 6.07
CA SER A 74 13.35 -15.95 4.72
C SER A 74 14.75 -15.72 4.16
N LYS A 75 15.56 -14.85 4.78
CA LYS A 75 16.88 -14.41 4.30
C LYS A 75 16.83 -13.68 2.93
N VAL A 76 15.67 -13.16 2.58
CA VAL A 76 15.46 -12.33 1.38
C VAL A 76 15.48 -10.86 1.78
N GLN A 77 15.97 -9.99 0.89
CA GLN A 77 15.93 -8.55 1.09
C GLN A 77 14.78 -7.93 0.30
N VAL A 78 14.12 -6.93 0.90
CA VAL A 78 13.03 -6.17 0.29
C VAL A 78 13.33 -4.68 0.40
N ASP A 79 13.48 -4.02 -0.73
CA ASP A 79 13.67 -2.57 -0.78
C ASP A 79 12.35 -1.84 -0.45
N VAL A 80 12.33 -1.12 0.65
CA VAL A 80 11.20 -0.27 1.03
C VAL A 80 11.40 1.12 0.45
N LYS A 81 10.45 1.58 -0.36
CA LYS A 81 10.43 2.93 -0.96
C LYS A 81 9.20 3.69 -0.47
N MET A 82 9.43 4.86 0.09
CA MET A 82 8.40 5.76 0.60
C MET A 82 8.50 7.08 -0.15
N PRO A 83 7.53 7.41 -1.04
CA PRO A 83 7.52 8.69 -1.73
C PRO A 83 7.52 9.84 -0.72
N SER A 84 8.50 10.73 -0.79
CA SER A 84 8.68 11.81 0.18
C SER A 84 7.65 12.92 0.05
N ASN A 85 7.23 13.20 -1.19
CA ASN A 85 6.23 14.20 -1.50
C ASN A 85 4.81 13.61 -1.58
N GLY A 86 4.67 12.29 -1.57
CA GLY A 86 3.38 11.61 -1.66
C GLY A 86 2.61 11.92 -2.94
N THR A 87 3.32 12.21 -4.05
CA THR A 87 2.70 12.50 -5.34
C THR A 87 2.65 11.29 -6.24
N THR A 88 1.63 11.23 -7.09
CA THR A 88 1.47 10.16 -8.08
C THR A 88 2.66 10.09 -9.03
N ASP A 89 3.19 11.24 -9.47
CA ASP A 89 4.34 11.31 -10.39
C ASP A 89 5.61 10.74 -9.75
N GLU A 90 5.89 11.09 -8.50
CA GLU A 90 7.04 10.53 -7.77
C GLU A 90 6.91 9.00 -7.61
N GLN A 91 5.73 8.52 -7.23
CA GLN A 91 5.49 7.08 -7.10
C GLN A 91 5.63 6.37 -8.44
N ASN A 92 5.09 6.92 -9.53
CA ASN A 92 5.24 6.37 -10.88
C ASN A 92 6.71 6.28 -11.30
N GLN A 93 7.52 7.31 -11.05
CA GLN A 93 8.96 7.29 -11.32
C GLN A 93 9.68 6.19 -10.53
N ILE A 94 9.37 6.04 -9.24
CA ILE A 94 9.92 4.97 -8.41
C ILE A 94 9.59 3.60 -9.01
N LEU A 95 8.33 3.35 -9.38
CA LEU A 95 7.87 2.08 -9.93
C LEU A 95 8.54 1.77 -11.29
N GLU A 96 8.60 2.74 -12.19
CA GLU A 96 9.24 2.58 -13.51
C GLU A 96 10.74 2.32 -13.37
N ASN A 97 11.43 2.99 -12.44
CA ASN A 97 12.84 2.76 -12.14
C ASN A 97 13.08 1.34 -11.61
N LEU A 98 12.28 0.87 -10.66
CA LEU A 98 12.38 -0.49 -10.12
C LEU A 98 12.17 -1.54 -11.20
N ALA A 99 11.14 -1.38 -12.05
CA ALA A 99 10.88 -2.29 -13.15
C ALA A 99 12.01 -2.30 -14.19
N SER A 100 12.61 -1.13 -14.47
CA SER A 100 13.75 -1.03 -15.40
C SER A 100 15.05 -1.63 -14.84
N GLN A 101 15.22 -1.63 -13.51
CA GLN A 101 16.34 -2.26 -12.80
C GLN A 101 16.16 -3.78 -12.65
N GLY A 102 15.08 -4.36 -13.20
CA GLY A 102 14.84 -5.80 -13.23
C GLY A 102 14.44 -6.37 -11.87
N TYR A 103 13.63 -5.65 -11.09
CA TYR A 103 13.01 -6.23 -9.89
C TYR A 103 12.07 -7.36 -10.28
N ASP A 104 12.18 -8.49 -9.58
CA ASP A 104 11.39 -9.70 -9.85
C ASP A 104 9.94 -9.56 -9.41
N ALA A 105 9.70 -8.83 -8.29
CA ALA A 105 8.36 -8.49 -7.85
C ALA A 105 8.31 -7.12 -7.16
N ILE A 106 7.17 -6.44 -7.32
CA ILE A 106 6.90 -5.13 -6.73
C ILE A 106 5.52 -5.19 -6.07
N ALA A 107 5.44 -4.76 -4.80
CA ALA A 107 4.21 -4.45 -4.10
C ALA A 107 4.03 -2.94 -4.02
N VAL A 108 2.84 -2.42 -4.30
CA VAL A 108 2.55 -0.99 -4.26
C VAL A 108 1.21 -0.67 -3.60
N SER A 109 1.18 0.36 -2.75
CA SER A 109 -0.05 1.02 -2.31
C SER A 109 -0.29 2.21 -3.25
N ALA A 110 -1.23 2.09 -4.18
CA ALA A 110 -1.43 3.08 -5.24
C ALA A 110 -1.99 4.41 -4.69
N ILE A 111 -1.40 5.55 -5.07
CA ILE A 111 -1.85 6.88 -4.65
C ILE A 111 -3.15 7.26 -5.37
N ALA A 112 -3.20 7.07 -6.68
CA ALA A 112 -4.35 7.38 -7.53
C ALA A 112 -4.65 6.18 -8.45
N PRO A 113 -5.29 5.11 -7.94
CA PRO A 113 -5.45 3.84 -8.64
C PRO A 113 -6.02 3.96 -10.05
N ALA A 114 -7.05 4.81 -10.24
CA ALA A 114 -7.69 5.00 -11.53
C ALA A 114 -6.72 5.59 -12.57
N ASP A 115 -5.97 6.62 -12.19
CA ASP A 115 -5.05 7.34 -13.07
C ASP A 115 -3.76 6.55 -13.31
N GLN A 116 -3.35 5.75 -12.31
CA GLN A 116 -2.14 4.93 -12.37
C GLN A 116 -2.31 3.62 -13.12
N THR A 117 -3.54 3.20 -13.44
CA THR A 117 -3.78 1.92 -14.14
C THR A 117 -2.88 1.71 -15.35
N PRO A 118 -2.68 2.68 -16.29
CA PRO A 118 -1.79 2.47 -17.44
C PRO A 118 -0.32 2.26 -17.06
N VAL A 119 0.15 2.93 -16.01
CA VAL A 119 1.53 2.75 -15.49
C VAL A 119 1.67 1.37 -14.85
N LEU A 120 0.75 1.01 -13.97
CA LEU A 120 0.74 -0.28 -13.29
C LEU A 120 0.68 -1.45 -14.28
N ASP A 121 -0.05 -1.30 -15.38
CA ASP A 121 -0.11 -2.31 -16.44
C ASP A 121 1.22 -2.48 -17.17
N ARG A 122 1.95 -1.37 -17.43
CA ARG A 122 3.31 -1.43 -17.98
C ARG A 122 4.31 -2.10 -17.03
N ILE A 123 4.16 -1.84 -15.71
CA ILE A 123 4.97 -2.49 -14.68
C ILE A 123 4.66 -3.99 -14.63
N ALA A 124 3.37 -4.36 -14.60
CA ALA A 124 2.93 -5.76 -14.56
C ALA A 124 3.39 -6.58 -15.79
N ALA A 125 3.64 -5.94 -16.92
CA ALA A 125 4.21 -6.60 -18.10
C ALA A 125 5.70 -6.96 -17.94
N LYS A 126 6.41 -6.36 -16.99
CA LYS A 126 7.86 -6.54 -16.78
C LYS A 126 8.19 -7.31 -15.51
N THR A 127 7.34 -7.25 -14.49
CA THR A 127 7.58 -7.80 -13.16
C THR A 127 6.28 -8.34 -12.54
N LYS A 128 6.40 -9.14 -11.47
CA LYS A 128 5.24 -9.58 -10.69
C LYS A 128 4.72 -8.39 -9.87
N LEU A 129 3.58 -7.82 -10.26
CA LEU A 129 2.97 -6.70 -9.58
C LEU A 129 1.87 -7.18 -8.64
N ILE A 130 1.93 -6.78 -7.39
CA ILE A 130 0.84 -6.89 -6.41
C ILE A 130 0.53 -5.53 -5.81
N THR A 131 -0.69 -5.35 -5.30
CA THR A 131 -1.08 -4.15 -4.57
C THR A 131 -1.33 -4.48 -3.10
N PHE A 132 -1.22 -3.48 -2.24
CA PHE A 132 -1.59 -3.57 -0.84
C PHE A 132 -2.22 -2.26 -0.35
N ASP A 133 -2.99 -2.28 0.75
CA ASP A 133 -3.65 -1.11 1.36
C ASP A 133 -4.59 -0.36 0.41
N SER A 134 -4.06 0.37 -0.55
CA SER A 134 -4.80 1.02 -1.64
C SER A 134 -4.71 0.16 -2.90
N ASP A 135 -5.82 -0.45 -3.29
CA ASP A 135 -5.90 -1.36 -4.43
C ASP A 135 -6.04 -0.62 -5.77
N ALA A 136 -5.63 -1.29 -6.83
CA ALA A 136 -5.86 -0.89 -8.22
C ALA A 136 -6.53 -2.05 -9.00
N PRO A 137 -7.80 -2.35 -8.73
CA PRO A 137 -8.46 -3.58 -9.22
C PRO A 137 -8.62 -3.62 -10.74
N LYS A 138 -8.58 -2.47 -11.41
CA LYS A 138 -8.64 -2.36 -12.89
C LYS A 138 -7.29 -2.61 -13.56
N SER A 139 -6.19 -2.64 -12.79
CA SER A 139 -4.85 -2.93 -13.33
C SER A 139 -4.61 -4.43 -13.48
N LYS A 140 -3.52 -4.77 -14.16
CA LYS A 140 -3.05 -6.17 -14.33
C LYS A 140 -2.31 -6.70 -13.09
N ARG A 141 -2.55 -6.15 -11.91
CA ARG A 141 -2.01 -6.68 -10.68
C ARG A 141 -2.41 -8.15 -10.48
N LEU A 142 -1.53 -8.93 -9.90
CA LEU A 142 -1.79 -10.34 -9.63
C LEU A 142 -2.70 -10.54 -8.43
N LEU A 143 -2.49 -9.75 -7.37
CA LEU A 143 -3.05 -9.95 -6.05
C LEU A 143 -3.15 -8.60 -5.32
N TYR A 144 -4.18 -8.42 -4.52
CA TYR A 144 -4.28 -7.36 -3.50
C TYR A 144 -4.16 -7.95 -2.10
N ILE A 145 -3.41 -7.28 -1.23
CA ILE A 145 -3.26 -7.64 0.18
C ILE A 145 -3.67 -6.43 1.02
N GLY A 146 -4.76 -6.53 1.75
CA GLY A 146 -5.23 -5.36 2.49
C GLY A 146 -6.54 -5.61 3.22
N THR A 147 -7.17 -4.51 3.58
CA THR A 147 -8.45 -4.49 4.28
C THR A 147 -9.60 -4.57 3.29
N ASN A 148 -10.57 -5.42 3.56
CA ASN A 148 -11.89 -5.28 2.94
C ASN A 148 -12.60 -4.06 3.55
N ASN A 149 -12.57 -2.93 2.84
CA ASN A 149 -13.04 -1.66 3.38
C ASN A 149 -14.57 -1.61 3.60
N VAL A 150 -15.35 -2.40 2.86
CA VAL A 150 -16.80 -2.52 3.13
C VAL A 150 -17.01 -3.22 4.47
N GLU A 151 -16.31 -4.32 4.74
CA GLU A 151 -16.42 -5.02 6.02
C GLU A 151 -15.85 -4.17 7.18
N ALA A 152 -14.79 -3.41 6.94
CA ALA A 152 -14.28 -2.44 7.91
C ALA A 152 -15.31 -1.35 8.23
N GLY A 153 -15.98 -0.82 7.21
CA GLY A 153 -17.10 0.11 7.38
C GLY A 153 -18.26 -0.48 8.15
N LYS A 154 -18.62 -1.75 7.89
CA LYS A 154 -19.65 -2.46 8.67
C LYS A 154 -19.24 -2.63 10.13
N ALA A 155 -17.96 -2.93 10.40
CA ALA A 155 -17.46 -3.05 11.77
C ALA A 155 -17.61 -1.72 12.53
N LEU A 156 -17.24 -0.57 11.92
CA LEU A 156 -17.46 0.74 12.53
C LEU A 156 -18.97 1.05 12.67
N GLY A 157 -19.76 0.75 11.65
CA GLY A 157 -21.21 0.95 11.67
C GLY A 157 -21.90 0.14 12.76
N ALA A 158 -21.44 -1.07 13.04
CA ALA A 158 -21.97 -1.88 14.15
C ALA A 158 -21.68 -1.23 15.52
N GLU A 159 -20.51 -0.62 15.72
CA GLU A 159 -20.21 0.15 16.92
C GLU A 159 -21.07 1.43 17.00
N ILE A 160 -21.29 2.13 15.88
CA ILE A 160 -22.18 3.30 15.81
C ILE A 160 -23.60 2.93 16.23
N VAL A 161 -24.13 1.79 15.78
CA VAL A 161 -25.46 1.29 16.19
C VAL A 161 -25.54 1.03 17.70
N LYS A 162 -24.48 0.48 18.30
CA LYS A 162 -24.42 0.29 19.77
C LYS A 162 -24.39 1.61 20.53
N MET A 163 -23.70 2.63 19.98
CA MET A 163 -23.64 3.97 20.60
C MET A 163 -24.95 4.77 20.44
N LEU A 164 -25.71 4.52 19.38
CA LEU A 164 -26.97 5.20 19.07
C LEU A 164 -28.15 4.22 19.01
N PRO A 165 -28.47 3.51 20.12
CA PRO A 165 -29.48 2.44 20.11
C PRO A 165 -30.90 2.95 19.81
N ASN A 166 -31.17 4.23 20.06
CA ASN A 166 -32.46 4.87 19.80
C ASN A 166 -32.47 5.69 18.48
N GLY A 167 -31.39 5.61 17.71
CA GLY A 167 -31.14 6.46 16.54
C GLY A 167 -30.44 7.75 16.91
N GLY A 168 -30.24 8.63 15.93
CA GLY A 168 -29.55 9.91 16.12
C GLY A 168 -28.94 10.46 14.84
N LYS A 169 -28.30 11.62 14.95
CA LYS A 169 -27.64 12.31 13.86
C LYS A 169 -26.14 12.15 13.93
N MET A 170 -25.52 11.85 12.81
CA MET A 170 -24.07 11.72 12.70
C MET A 170 -23.52 12.49 11.49
N ALA A 171 -22.25 12.89 11.57
CA ALA A 171 -21.52 13.45 10.45
C ALA A 171 -20.26 12.63 10.16
N VAL A 172 -19.83 12.62 8.90
CA VAL A 172 -18.68 11.84 8.42
C VAL A 172 -17.60 12.79 7.90
N PHE A 173 -16.33 12.51 8.26
CA PHE A 173 -15.15 13.28 7.90
C PHE A 173 -14.11 12.41 7.22
N VAL A 174 -13.52 12.90 6.13
CA VAL A 174 -12.57 12.15 5.31
C VAL A 174 -11.73 13.08 4.45
N GLY A 175 -10.58 12.59 3.97
CA GLY A 175 -9.76 13.35 3.02
C GLY A 175 -10.47 13.61 1.72
N THR A 176 -10.92 12.55 1.05
CA THR A 176 -11.76 12.63 -0.15
C THR A 176 -12.64 11.39 -0.31
N LEU A 177 -13.89 11.63 -0.69
CA LEU A 177 -14.83 10.57 -1.07
C LEU A 177 -14.58 10.03 -2.48
N ALA A 178 -13.64 10.61 -3.23
CA ALA A 178 -13.21 10.06 -4.52
C ALA A 178 -12.36 8.78 -4.34
N ALA A 179 -11.70 8.61 -3.20
CA ALA A 179 -10.89 7.43 -2.90
C ALA A 179 -11.76 6.18 -2.66
N ASP A 180 -11.38 5.05 -3.24
CA ASP A 180 -12.17 3.82 -3.16
C ASP A 180 -12.31 3.31 -1.73
N ASN A 181 -11.24 3.35 -0.91
CA ASN A 181 -11.30 2.98 0.50
C ASN A 181 -12.31 3.83 1.30
N ALA A 182 -12.39 5.14 1.02
CA ALA A 182 -13.34 6.03 1.67
C ALA A 182 -14.79 5.70 1.28
N LYS A 183 -15.06 5.50 -0.01
CA LYS A 183 -16.37 5.08 -0.52
C LYS A 183 -16.83 3.77 0.10
N GLU A 184 -15.93 2.77 0.10
CA GLU A 184 -16.22 1.43 0.62
C GLU A 184 -16.47 1.44 2.13
N ARG A 185 -15.65 2.17 2.92
CA ARG A 185 -15.88 2.36 4.36
C ARG A 185 -17.22 3.04 4.63
N LEU A 186 -17.53 4.12 3.90
CA LEU A 186 -18.83 4.79 4.01
C LEU A 186 -19.97 3.85 3.64
N GLN A 187 -19.87 3.13 2.52
CA GLN A 187 -20.85 2.13 2.10
C GLN A 187 -21.10 1.08 3.20
N GLY A 188 -20.05 0.57 3.83
CA GLY A 188 -20.17 -0.38 4.93
C GLY A 188 -20.90 0.20 6.14
N ILE A 189 -20.61 1.45 6.51
CA ILE A 189 -21.32 2.17 7.56
C ILE A 189 -22.80 2.32 7.20
N GLU A 190 -23.10 2.81 5.98
CA GLU A 190 -24.49 2.99 5.50
C GLU A 190 -25.29 1.68 5.53
N GLN A 191 -24.65 0.55 5.13
CA GLN A 191 -25.27 -0.77 5.22
C GLN A 191 -25.56 -1.18 6.66
N ALA A 192 -24.65 -0.91 7.60
CA ALA A 192 -24.82 -1.30 9.00
C ALA A 192 -25.90 -0.47 9.73
N ILE A 193 -26.03 0.81 9.41
CA ILE A 193 -27.03 1.72 10.03
C ILE A 193 -28.39 1.68 9.33
N ALA A 194 -28.53 0.97 8.22
CA ALA A 194 -29.77 0.87 7.48
C ALA A 194 -30.94 0.40 8.39
N GLY A 195 -32.03 1.14 8.40
CA GLY A 195 -33.21 0.86 9.23
C GLY A 195 -33.06 1.15 10.74
N LYS A 196 -31.96 1.79 11.19
CA LYS A 196 -31.66 2.07 12.60
C LYS A 196 -32.03 3.47 13.09
N LYS A 197 -32.76 4.26 12.30
CA LYS A 197 -33.09 5.68 12.60
C LYS A 197 -31.84 6.56 12.85
N ILE A 198 -30.70 6.18 12.27
CA ILE A 198 -29.48 6.95 12.29
C ILE A 198 -29.37 7.69 10.98
N GLU A 199 -29.19 9.01 11.04
CA GLU A 199 -29.11 9.91 9.88
C GLU A 199 -27.70 10.45 9.72
N ILE A 200 -27.10 10.31 8.53
CA ILE A 200 -25.87 11.02 8.17
C ILE A 200 -26.26 12.39 7.65
N VAL A 201 -26.12 13.43 8.51
CA VAL A 201 -26.55 14.81 8.20
C VAL A 201 -25.54 15.56 7.34
N ASP A 202 -24.27 15.18 7.38
CA ASP A 202 -23.23 15.82 6.56
C ASP A 202 -22.04 14.86 6.31
N LYS A 203 -21.32 15.10 5.18
CA LYS A 203 -20.10 14.42 4.79
C LYS A 203 -19.11 15.49 4.36
N ARG A 204 -17.98 15.64 5.09
CA ARG A 204 -16.98 16.68 4.87
C ARG A 204 -15.66 16.14 4.37
N GLU A 205 -15.19 16.74 3.29
CA GLU A 205 -13.86 16.45 2.72
C GLU A 205 -12.87 17.57 3.08
N ASP A 206 -11.67 17.17 3.49
CA ASP A 206 -10.61 18.10 3.88
C ASP A 206 -9.44 18.16 2.88
N ASN A 207 -9.41 17.27 1.86
CA ASN A 207 -8.34 17.13 0.88
C ASN A 207 -6.97 16.87 1.53
N THR A 208 -6.93 16.11 2.61
CA THR A 208 -5.74 15.78 3.43
C THR A 208 -5.13 16.98 4.19
N ASP A 209 -5.80 18.11 4.23
CA ASP A 209 -5.42 19.27 5.05
C ASP A 209 -5.88 19.06 6.50
N ARG A 210 -4.93 18.85 7.41
CA ARG A 210 -5.20 18.59 8.84
C ARG A 210 -5.87 19.79 9.56
N ALA A 211 -5.58 21.02 9.14
CA ALA A 211 -6.22 22.19 9.73
C ALA A 211 -7.69 22.27 9.28
N LYS A 212 -7.94 22.02 8.00
CA LYS A 212 -9.30 21.93 7.45
C LYS A 212 -10.08 20.76 8.03
N ALA A 213 -9.43 19.61 8.26
CA ALA A 213 -10.07 18.47 8.92
C ALA A 213 -10.63 18.85 10.29
N ARG A 214 -9.87 19.59 11.10
CA ARG A 214 -10.31 20.10 12.41
C ARG A 214 -11.43 21.14 12.27
N SER A 215 -11.27 22.16 11.44
CA SER A 215 -12.30 23.20 11.26
C SER A 215 -13.61 22.64 10.72
N ASN A 216 -13.58 21.65 9.84
CA ASN A 216 -14.77 20.95 9.38
C ASN A 216 -15.58 20.34 10.53
N VAL A 217 -14.91 19.74 11.53
CA VAL A 217 -15.59 19.19 12.71
C VAL A 217 -16.19 20.30 13.58
N GLU A 218 -15.42 21.36 13.81
CA GLU A 218 -15.88 22.51 14.59
C GLU A 218 -17.12 23.17 13.94
N ASP A 219 -17.11 23.35 12.63
CA ASP A 219 -18.23 23.93 11.87
C ASP A 219 -19.49 23.07 11.96
N ILE A 220 -19.37 21.76 11.76
CA ILE A 220 -20.51 20.83 11.82
C ILE A 220 -21.09 20.73 13.22
N VAL A 221 -20.26 20.66 14.26
CA VAL A 221 -20.71 20.63 15.65
C VAL A 221 -21.47 21.92 16.03
N ASN A 222 -21.06 23.06 15.49
CA ASN A 222 -21.74 24.33 15.72
C ASN A 222 -23.03 24.46 14.91
N ALA A 223 -23.06 23.95 13.68
CA ALA A 223 -24.23 23.98 12.80
C ALA A 223 -25.36 23.01 13.26
N HIS A 224 -25.00 21.84 13.76
CA HIS A 224 -25.92 20.79 14.17
C HIS A 224 -25.91 20.60 15.69
N ARG A 225 -26.69 21.39 16.42
CA ARG A 225 -26.72 21.33 17.89
C ARG A 225 -27.26 20.04 18.48
N ASP A 226 -27.96 19.26 17.68
CA ASP A 226 -28.53 17.94 17.97
C ASP A 226 -27.67 16.79 17.41
N LEU A 227 -26.43 17.07 17.01
CA LEU A 227 -25.47 16.06 16.56
C LEU A 227 -25.10 15.12 17.71
N ASN A 228 -25.20 13.81 17.47
CA ASN A 228 -24.93 12.78 18.46
C ASN A 228 -23.55 12.12 18.24
N LEU A 229 -23.07 12.03 16.98
CA LEU A 229 -21.86 11.30 16.66
C LEU A 229 -21.11 11.93 15.49
N VAL A 230 -19.78 11.85 15.55
CA VAL A 230 -18.86 12.17 14.46
C VAL A 230 -18.05 10.93 14.08
N ALA A 231 -17.92 10.65 12.79
CA ALA A 231 -17.14 9.53 12.29
C ALA A 231 -15.98 10.00 11.38
N GLY A 232 -14.77 9.53 11.64
CA GLY A 232 -13.59 9.81 10.81
C GLY A 232 -13.17 8.58 10.04
N LEU A 233 -13.00 8.68 8.71
CA LEU A 233 -12.74 7.51 7.87
C LEU A 233 -11.24 7.25 7.61
N TRP A 234 -10.36 8.22 7.85
CA TRP A 234 -8.91 8.08 7.69
C TRP A 234 -8.17 8.38 9.00
N SER A 235 -6.94 7.90 9.11
CA SER A 235 -6.16 7.91 10.35
C SER A 235 -6.08 9.28 11.03
N TYR A 236 -5.78 10.34 10.28
CA TYR A 236 -5.62 11.69 10.82
C TYR A 236 -6.95 12.40 11.17
N ASN A 237 -8.10 11.86 10.73
CA ASN A 237 -9.40 12.40 11.16
C ASN A 237 -9.64 12.17 12.66
N GLY A 238 -9.12 11.06 13.22
CA GLY A 238 -9.21 10.81 14.67
C GLY A 238 -8.61 11.93 15.52
N PRO A 239 -7.31 12.28 15.35
CA PRO A 239 -6.71 13.43 16.00
C PRO A 239 -7.43 14.76 15.79
N ALA A 240 -7.92 15.03 14.57
CA ALA A 240 -8.66 16.25 14.27
C ALA A 240 -9.99 16.33 15.05
N ILE A 241 -10.73 15.21 15.14
CA ILE A 241 -11.97 15.08 15.90
C ILE A 241 -11.70 15.26 17.40
N VAL A 242 -10.66 14.60 17.94
CA VAL A 242 -10.27 14.77 19.36
C VAL A 242 -10.03 16.22 19.67
N ALA A 243 -9.16 16.90 18.89
CA ALA A 243 -8.81 18.30 19.11
C ALA A 243 -10.05 19.24 19.02
N ALA A 244 -10.95 19.00 18.07
CA ALA A 244 -12.15 19.80 17.90
C ALA A 244 -13.15 19.61 19.05
N LEU A 245 -13.43 18.36 19.44
CA LEU A 245 -14.38 18.07 20.54
C LEU A 245 -13.89 18.58 21.90
N GLU A 246 -12.57 18.50 22.17
CA GLU A 246 -11.98 19.05 23.38
C GLU A 246 -12.06 20.57 23.40
N ALA A 247 -11.68 21.24 22.31
CA ALA A 247 -11.74 22.71 22.21
C ALA A 247 -13.17 23.26 22.37
N LEU A 248 -14.16 22.54 21.85
CA LEU A 248 -15.57 22.93 21.96
C LEU A 248 -16.27 22.50 23.26
N GLY A 249 -15.56 21.81 24.18
CA GLY A 249 -16.15 21.27 25.41
C GLY A 249 -17.26 20.25 25.14
N LYS A 250 -17.15 19.50 24.06
CA LYS A 250 -18.10 18.48 23.61
C LYS A 250 -17.66 17.04 23.91
N LYS A 251 -16.50 16.87 24.53
CA LYS A 251 -16.02 15.57 25.02
C LYS A 251 -17.09 14.86 25.84
N GLY A 252 -17.38 13.60 25.51
CA GLY A 252 -18.39 12.78 26.15
C GLY A 252 -19.84 13.18 25.87
N LYS A 253 -20.08 14.33 25.20
CA LYS A 253 -21.43 14.79 24.78
C LYS A 253 -21.74 14.39 23.34
N ILE A 254 -20.75 14.40 22.47
CA ILE A 254 -20.82 13.90 21.11
C ILE A 254 -19.91 12.68 21.06
N GLN A 255 -20.46 11.55 20.60
CA GLN A 255 -19.68 10.32 20.40
C GLN A 255 -18.73 10.46 19.23
N ALA A 256 -17.59 9.80 19.28
CA ALA A 256 -16.65 9.75 18.17
C ALA A 256 -16.29 8.29 17.85
N ALA A 257 -16.37 7.93 16.57
CA ALA A 257 -16.02 6.62 16.04
C ALA A 257 -15.11 6.82 14.81
N VAL A 258 -13.91 6.24 14.81
CA VAL A 258 -12.90 6.60 13.81
C VAL A 258 -12.19 5.39 13.24
N PHE A 259 -11.22 5.63 12.36
CA PHE A 259 -10.33 4.63 11.81
C PHE A 259 -8.89 4.86 12.25
N ASP A 260 -8.15 3.77 12.29
CA ASP A 260 -6.70 3.66 12.48
C ASP A 260 -6.20 4.06 13.89
N GLU A 261 -4.88 3.96 14.11
CA GLU A 261 -4.25 3.91 15.43
C GLU A 261 -3.28 5.08 15.71
N GLU A 262 -3.59 6.31 15.26
CA GLU A 262 -2.75 7.46 15.66
C GLU A 262 -2.76 7.66 17.19
N ASP A 263 -1.62 8.05 17.74
CA ASP A 263 -1.42 8.16 19.20
C ASP A 263 -2.49 9.04 19.88
N ALA A 264 -2.88 10.15 19.24
CA ALA A 264 -3.93 11.02 19.75
C ALA A 264 -5.31 10.35 19.74
N THR A 265 -5.61 9.50 18.74
CA THR A 265 -6.82 8.69 18.70
C THR A 265 -6.87 7.69 19.86
N LEU A 266 -5.78 6.96 20.07
CA LEU A 266 -5.70 5.96 21.15
C LEU A 266 -5.73 6.64 22.54
N ALA A 267 -5.10 7.81 22.70
CA ALA A 267 -5.22 8.63 23.91
C ALA A 267 -6.66 9.15 24.09
N GLY A 268 -7.33 9.53 23.00
CA GLY A 268 -8.75 9.91 22.96
C GLY A 268 -9.67 8.79 23.46
N ILE A 269 -9.38 7.53 23.12
CA ILE A 269 -10.12 6.37 23.65
C ILE A 269 -9.88 6.22 25.15
N GLN A 270 -8.65 6.35 25.62
CA GLN A 270 -8.33 6.26 27.04
C GLN A 270 -8.98 7.38 27.85
N SER A 271 -9.18 8.55 27.27
CA SER A 271 -9.78 9.72 27.91
C SER A 271 -11.28 9.87 27.66
N ASP A 272 -11.93 8.92 27.00
CA ASP A 272 -13.36 8.92 26.65
C ASP A 272 -13.79 10.06 25.70
N THR A 273 -12.87 10.61 24.91
CA THR A 273 -13.17 11.54 23.80
C THR A 273 -13.59 10.76 22.54
N VAL A 274 -12.98 9.60 22.32
CA VAL A 274 -13.29 8.67 21.23
C VAL A 274 -13.84 7.39 21.82
N ALA A 275 -14.96 6.89 21.30
CA ALA A 275 -15.57 5.66 21.78
C ALA A 275 -14.84 4.42 21.23
N CYS A 276 -14.50 4.43 19.95
CA CYS A 276 -13.77 3.34 19.30
C CYS A 276 -13.04 3.80 18.04
N THR A 277 -12.05 3.00 17.66
CA THR A 277 -11.43 3.05 16.33
C THR A 277 -11.42 1.66 15.70
N VAL A 278 -11.57 1.61 14.38
CA VAL A 278 -11.35 0.38 13.59
C VAL A 278 -9.95 0.45 13.00
N VAL A 279 -9.09 -0.46 13.42
CA VAL A 279 -7.69 -0.49 12.97
C VAL A 279 -7.48 -1.57 11.92
N GLN A 280 -6.67 -1.24 10.93
CA GLN A 280 -6.18 -2.15 9.90
C GLN A 280 -4.98 -2.94 10.44
N LYS A 281 -4.37 -3.77 9.61
CA LYS A 281 -3.21 -4.58 10.01
C LYS A 281 -1.98 -4.27 9.15
N PRO A 282 -1.41 -3.06 9.25
CA PRO A 282 -0.28 -2.64 8.41
C PRO A 282 0.95 -3.55 8.54
N PHE A 283 1.21 -4.13 9.72
CA PHE A 283 2.24 -5.16 9.86
C PHE A 283 2.02 -6.34 8.90
N GLN A 284 0.77 -6.81 8.78
CA GLN A 284 0.43 -7.89 7.84
C GLN A 284 0.57 -7.45 6.39
N PHE A 285 0.31 -6.19 6.06
CA PHE A 285 0.56 -5.67 4.72
C PHE A 285 2.02 -5.87 4.32
N GLY A 286 2.96 -5.48 5.18
CA GLY A 286 4.38 -5.66 4.93
C GLY A 286 4.81 -7.12 4.88
N TYR A 287 4.42 -7.90 5.88
CA TYR A 287 4.81 -9.31 6.00
C TYR A 287 4.27 -10.16 4.83
N LEU A 288 2.96 -10.09 4.58
CA LEU A 288 2.32 -10.89 3.53
C LEU A 288 2.72 -10.44 2.12
N SER A 289 2.88 -9.12 1.90
CA SER A 289 3.37 -8.64 0.60
C SER A 289 4.77 -9.16 0.30
N SER A 290 5.67 -9.12 1.28
CA SER A 290 7.02 -9.66 1.14
C SER A 290 7.00 -11.16 0.85
N LYS A 291 6.16 -11.92 1.57
CA LYS A 291 5.96 -13.34 1.36
C LYS A 291 5.45 -13.65 -0.05
N TRP A 292 4.37 -13.01 -0.47
CA TRP A 292 3.79 -13.23 -1.79
C TRP A 292 4.72 -12.81 -2.91
N MET A 293 5.41 -11.66 -2.80
CA MET A 293 6.43 -11.25 -3.78
C MET A 293 7.52 -12.30 -3.93
N HIS A 294 8.07 -12.80 -2.82
CA HIS A 294 9.11 -13.82 -2.82
C HIS A 294 8.62 -15.14 -3.44
N GLU A 295 7.43 -15.60 -3.06
CA GLU A 295 6.86 -16.83 -3.61
C GLU A 295 6.54 -16.70 -5.11
N LEU A 296 5.92 -15.62 -5.54
CA LEU A 296 5.63 -15.35 -6.95
C LEU A 296 6.90 -15.22 -7.81
N ALA A 297 8.01 -14.76 -7.23
CA ALA A 297 9.28 -14.63 -7.93
C ALA A 297 10.06 -15.94 -8.03
N THR A 298 9.87 -16.89 -7.08
CA THR A 298 10.71 -18.08 -6.94
C THR A 298 9.99 -19.40 -7.15
N LYS A 299 8.66 -19.43 -6.97
CA LYS A 299 7.85 -20.65 -6.99
C LYS A 299 6.80 -20.58 -8.10
N PRO A 300 6.92 -21.35 -9.18
CA PRO A 300 5.91 -21.36 -10.26
C PRO A 300 4.49 -21.68 -9.76
N GLU A 301 4.36 -22.56 -8.77
CA GLU A 301 3.09 -22.95 -8.16
C GLU A 301 2.38 -21.83 -7.38
N ALA A 302 3.09 -20.79 -6.98
CA ALA A 302 2.51 -19.66 -6.25
C ALA A 302 1.41 -18.95 -7.06
N MET A 303 1.50 -18.97 -8.40
CA MET A 303 0.44 -18.41 -9.26
C MET A 303 -0.90 -19.15 -9.10
N ALA A 304 -0.87 -20.46 -8.89
CA ALA A 304 -2.06 -21.27 -8.68
C ALA A 304 -2.65 -21.09 -7.26
N ALA A 305 -1.84 -20.60 -6.30
CA ALA A 305 -2.28 -20.33 -4.95
C ALA A 305 -2.98 -18.98 -4.76
N ILE A 306 -3.00 -18.13 -5.81
CA ILE A 306 -3.70 -16.84 -5.77
C ILE A 306 -5.21 -17.11 -5.62
N PRO A 307 -5.88 -16.47 -4.63
CA PRO A 307 -7.33 -16.60 -4.48
C PRO A 307 -8.08 -16.20 -5.75
N ALA A 308 -9.22 -16.84 -6.03
CA ALA A 308 -9.99 -16.58 -7.25
C ALA A 308 -10.44 -15.11 -7.40
N ASN A 309 -10.73 -14.44 -6.28
CA ASN A 309 -11.04 -13.01 -6.23
C ASN A 309 -9.80 -12.10 -6.24
N LYS A 310 -8.59 -12.68 -6.26
CA LYS A 310 -7.31 -11.95 -6.19
C LYS A 310 -7.18 -11.02 -4.98
N VAL A 311 -7.74 -11.40 -3.82
CA VAL A 311 -7.73 -10.60 -2.59
C VAL A 311 -7.29 -11.48 -1.42
N VAL A 312 -6.34 -11.00 -0.65
CA VAL A 312 -5.98 -11.49 0.68
C VAL A 312 -6.42 -10.45 1.69
N ASP A 313 -7.59 -10.68 2.29
CA ASP A 313 -8.10 -9.81 3.34
C ASP A 313 -7.32 -10.04 4.64
N THR A 314 -6.76 -8.97 5.18
CA THR A 314 -6.03 -9.00 6.46
C THR A 314 -6.96 -8.83 7.66
N GLY A 315 -8.22 -8.50 7.41
CA GLY A 315 -9.22 -8.18 8.44
C GLY A 315 -8.93 -6.87 9.16
N VAL A 316 -9.78 -6.57 10.12
CA VAL A 316 -9.67 -5.38 11.00
C VAL A 316 -9.85 -5.78 12.45
N GLU A 317 -9.54 -4.85 13.37
CA GLU A 317 -9.79 -4.98 14.80
C GLU A 317 -10.49 -3.73 15.31
N VAL A 318 -11.48 -3.88 16.19
CA VAL A 318 -12.13 -2.77 16.87
C VAL A 318 -11.42 -2.51 18.18
N ILE A 319 -10.89 -1.30 18.33
CA ILE A 319 -10.22 -0.85 19.55
C ILE A 319 -11.13 0.13 20.28
N ASN A 320 -11.39 -0.17 21.54
CA ASN A 320 -12.20 0.63 22.43
C ASN A 320 -11.58 0.68 23.84
N LYS A 321 -12.31 1.24 24.81
CA LYS A 321 -11.83 1.38 26.19
C LYS A 321 -11.36 0.06 26.83
N ALA A 322 -11.95 -1.06 26.46
CA ALA A 322 -11.66 -2.35 27.07
C ALA A 322 -10.30 -2.93 26.63
N ASN A 323 -9.84 -2.63 25.39
CA ASN A 323 -8.65 -3.26 24.83
C ASN A 323 -7.55 -2.28 24.39
N VAL A 324 -7.76 -0.96 24.48
CA VAL A 324 -6.80 0.05 23.99
C VAL A 324 -5.43 -0.03 24.68
N VAL A 325 -5.36 -0.40 25.96
CA VAL A 325 -4.10 -0.50 26.69
C VAL A 325 -3.26 -1.65 26.17
N ASP A 326 -3.86 -2.82 26.03
CA ASP A 326 -3.18 -4.01 25.48
C ASP A 326 -2.78 -3.79 24.03
N PHE A 327 -3.66 -3.17 23.24
CA PHE A 327 -3.36 -2.81 21.85
C PHE A 327 -2.14 -1.88 21.76
N ARG A 328 -2.07 -0.82 22.56
CA ARG A 328 -0.92 0.11 22.58
C ARG A 328 0.40 -0.59 22.93
N THR A 329 0.36 -1.55 23.86
CA THR A 329 1.54 -2.33 24.24
C THR A 329 2.02 -3.16 23.03
N LYS A 330 1.13 -3.89 22.38
CA LYS A 330 1.46 -4.67 21.18
C LYS A 330 1.95 -3.78 20.02
N LEU A 331 1.32 -2.63 19.83
CA LEU A 331 1.72 -1.67 18.80
C LEU A 331 3.14 -1.13 19.03
N ALA A 332 3.48 -0.84 20.28
CA ALA A 332 4.84 -0.40 20.64
C ALA A 332 5.89 -1.50 20.41
N GLU A 333 5.54 -2.76 20.61
CA GLU A 333 6.42 -3.89 20.30
C GLU A 333 6.63 -4.08 18.80
N MET A 334 5.58 -3.89 17.98
CA MET A 334 5.67 -3.98 16.52
C MET A 334 6.51 -2.84 15.89
N LYS A 335 6.63 -1.70 16.58
CA LYS A 335 7.40 -0.55 16.10
C LYS A 335 8.90 -0.62 16.46
N LYS A 336 9.34 -1.57 17.30
CA LYS A 336 10.75 -1.81 17.62
C LYS A 336 11.46 -2.61 16.53
#